data_dc133e48d3dbc44fe7039a0c103c56fc
#
_entry.id   dc133e48d3dbc44fe7039a0c103c56fc
#
_cell.length_a   1.000
_cell.length_b   1.000
_cell.length_c   1.000
_cell.angle_alpha   90.00
_cell.angle_beta   90.00
_cell.angle_gamma   90.00
#
_symmetry.space_group_name_H-M   'P 1'
#
loop_
_entity.id
_entity.type
_entity.pdbx_description
1 polymer ?
#
loop_
_entity_poly.entity_id
_entity_poly.type
_entity_poly.pdbx_seq_one_letter_code
_entity_poly.pdbx_strand_id
1 'polypeptide(L)'
;MTLQELADATDLSPSMLSLVERGRAAPSIQSLIVIANALNVTMSDLIVTAPPDEERIVIRASDQPFVKTAQNVIRRVLREDRSRGISLAINEYEPETGSSLKRGAHSGFEYGFILEGTLTIELENVTYQLKAGDLIAFESKRPHRFWNNGAKRVKTLWINLKGD
;
A
#
# COMPACT_ATOMS: atom_id res chain seq x y z
N MET A 1 -6.41 -21.90 2.48
CA MET A 1 -6.63 -20.99 3.64
C MET A 1 -8.10 -20.62 3.67
N THR A 2 -8.77 -20.83 4.80
CA THR A 2 -10.17 -20.42 5.02
C THR A 2 -10.22 -18.93 5.40
N LEU A 3 -11.42 -18.33 5.36
CA LEU A 3 -11.60 -16.94 5.82
C LEU A 3 -11.22 -16.75 7.29
N GLN A 4 -11.47 -17.78 8.14
CA GLN A 4 -11.10 -17.74 9.55
C GLN A 4 -9.59 -17.77 9.73
N GLU A 5 -8.87 -18.68 9.04
CA GLU A 5 -7.41 -18.75 9.07
C GLU A 5 -6.77 -17.45 8.57
N LEU A 6 -7.35 -16.82 7.54
CA LEU A 6 -6.88 -15.54 7.04
C LEU A 6 -7.14 -14.40 8.04
N ALA A 7 -8.29 -14.41 8.70
CA ALA A 7 -8.63 -13.44 9.74
C ALA A 7 -7.63 -13.50 10.91
N ASP A 8 -7.34 -14.72 11.38
CA ASP A 8 -6.40 -14.97 12.46
C ASP A 8 -4.95 -14.54 12.10
N ALA A 9 -4.56 -14.75 10.82
CA ALA A 9 -3.23 -14.37 10.33
C ALA A 9 -3.06 -12.87 10.06
N THR A 10 -4.15 -12.10 9.90
CA THR A 10 -4.11 -10.69 9.48
C THR A 10 -4.63 -9.71 10.51
N ASP A 11 -5.18 -10.19 11.63
CA ASP A 11 -5.92 -9.39 12.63
C ASP A 11 -7.09 -8.59 12.01
N LEU A 12 -7.68 -9.12 10.92
CA LEU A 12 -8.86 -8.57 10.27
C LEU A 12 -10.08 -9.41 10.62
N SER A 13 -11.27 -8.78 10.73
CA SER A 13 -12.49 -9.54 11.03
C SER A 13 -12.91 -10.43 9.84
N PRO A 14 -13.40 -11.66 10.09
CA PRO A 14 -13.93 -12.53 9.03
C PRO A 14 -15.04 -11.86 8.21
N SER A 15 -15.88 -11.04 8.85
CA SER A 15 -16.95 -10.30 8.18
C SER A 15 -16.42 -9.26 7.20
N MET A 16 -15.34 -8.55 7.54
CA MET A 16 -14.68 -7.59 6.66
C MET A 16 -14.05 -8.31 5.46
N LEU A 17 -13.32 -9.40 5.69
CA LEU A 17 -12.73 -10.20 4.62
C LEU A 17 -13.80 -10.72 3.66
N SER A 18 -14.91 -11.22 4.18
CA SER A 18 -16.06 -11.69 3.40
C SER A 18 -16.71 -10.58 2.56
N LEU A 19 -16.76 -9.34 3.05
CA LEU A 19 -17.25 -8.19 2.26
C LEU A 19 -16.28 -7.82 1.14
N VAL A 20 -14.97 -7.87 1.41
CA VAL A 20 -13.92 -7.61 0.40
C VAL A 20 -13.98 -8.66 -0.72
N GLU A 21 -14.04 -9.97 -0.38
CA GLU A 21 -14.16 -11.04 -1.37
C GLU A 21 -15.38 -10.89 -2.30
N ARG A 22 -16.49 -10.44 -1.76
CA ARG A 22 -17.72 -10.19 -2.53
C ARG A 22 -17.74 -8.83 -3.25
N GLY A 23 -16.65 -8.07 -3.20
CA GLY A 23 -16.59 -6.74 -3.81
C GLY A 23 -17.52 -5.70 -3.19
N ARG A 24 -18.02 -5.94 -1.95
CA ARG A 24 -18.95 -5.05 -1.24
C ARG A 24 -18.27 -4.06 -0.32
N ALA A 25 -16.96 -4.21 -0.10
CA ALA A 25 -16.13 -3.27 0.64
C ALA A 25 -14.77 -3.15 -0.05
N ALA A 26 -14.21 -1.93 -0.07
CA ALA A 26 -12.85 -1.70 -0.49
C ALA A 26 -11.91 -1.84 0.73
N PRO A 27 -10.81 -2.61 0.64
CA PRO A 27 -9.82 -2.68 1.72
C PRO A 27 -8.98 -1.40 1.77
N SER A 28 -8.33 -1.15 2.93
CA SER A 28 -7.28 -0.15 3.02
C SER A 28 -5.97 -0.65 2.37
N ILE A 29 -5.01 0.25 2.11
CA ILE A 29 -3.67 -0.16 1.67
C ILE A 29 -3.07 -1.14 2.68
N GLN A 30 -3.17 -0.83 3.97
CA GLN A 30 -2.65 -1.70 5.02
C GLN A 30 -3.34 -3.07 5.02
N SER A 31 -4.66 -3.12 4.85
CA SER A 31 -5.39 -4.39 4.73
C SER A 31 -4.92 -5.21 3.53
N LEU A 32 -4.71 -4.56 2.36
CA LEU A 32 -4.18 -5.24 1.18
C LEU A 32 -2.79 -5.83 1.43
N ILE A 33 -1.90 -5.09 2.12
CA ILE A 33 -0.55 -5.55 2.43
C ILE A 33 -0.59 -6.77 3.33
N VAL A 34 -1.34 -6.74 4.45
CA VAL A 34 -1.37 -7.87 5.39
C VAL A 34 -2.05 -9.10 4.78
N ILE A 35 -3.08 -8.93 3.95
CA ILE A 35 -3.73 -10.01 3.20
C ILE A 35 -2.74 -10.63 2.21
N ALA A 36 -2.04 -9.82 1.41
CA ALA A 36 -1.06 -10.29 0.44
C ALA A 36 0.06 -11.10 1.11
N ASN A 37 0.59 -10.60 2.22
CA ASN A 37 1.62 -11.29 3.00
C ASN A 37 1.13 -12.63 3.56
N ALA A 38 -0.07 -12.67 4.15
CA ALA A 38 -0.66 -13.90 4.71
C ALA A 38 -0.91 -14.96 3.64
N LEU A 39 -1.29 -14.55 2.42
CA LEU A 39 -1.48 -15.42 1.27
C LEU A 39 -0.17 -15.74 0.54
N ASN A 40 0.96 -15.15 0.94
CA ASN A 40 2.27 -15.24 0.27
C ASN A 40 2.20 -14.87 -1.23
N VAL A 41 1.41 -13.85 -1.55
CA VAL A 41 1.28 -13.26 -2.89
C VAL A 41 1.70 -11.79 -2.86
N THR A 42 1.82 -11.16 -4.04
CA THR A 42 2.03 -9.70 -4.07
C THR A 42 0.72 -8.95 -3.93
N MET A 43 0.78 -7.68 -3.54
CA MET A 43 -0.41 -6.83 -3.54
C MET A 43 -1.00 -6.70 -4.97
N SER A 44 -0.16 -6.71 -6.00
CA SER A 44 -0.60 -6.71 -7.39
C SER A 44 -1.46 -7.92 -7.74
N ASP A 45 -1.16 -9.10 -7.19
CA ASP A 45 -1.96 -10.30 -7.43
C ASP A 45 -3.38 -10.19 -6.91
N LEU A 46 -3.59 -9.36 -5.89
CA LEU A 46 -4.93 -9.08 -5.35
C LEU A 46 -5.70 -8.06 -6.19
N ILE A 47 -5.00 -7.24 -6.99
CA ILE A 47 -5.57 -6.10 -7.70
C ILE A 47 -5.69 -6.39 -9.20
N VAL A 48 -4.78 -7.21 -9.74
CA VAL A 48 -4.61 -7.41 -11.19
C VAL A 48 -5.04 -8.81 -11.56
N THR A 49 -5.89 -8.93 -12.57
CA THR A 49 -6.40 -10.20 -13.09
C THR A 49 -5.41 -10.96 -13.97
N ALA A 50 -4.32 -10.31 -14.41
CA ALA A 50 -3.26 -10.94 -15.20
C ALA A 50 -1.92 -10.85 -14.46
N PRO A 51 -1.06 -11.90 -14.52
CA PRO A 51 0.27 -11.82 -13.93
C PRO A 51 1.07 -10.68 -14.56
N PRO A 52 1.87 -9.96 -13.76
CA PRO A 52 2.75 -8.93 -14.29
C PRO A 52 3.74 -9.56 -15.27
N ASP A 53 3.87 -8.95 -16.43
CA ASP A 53 4.88 -9.32 -17.41
C ASP A 53 6.23 -8.74 -16.92
N GLU A 54 6.99 -9.54 -16.18
CA GLU A 54 8.29 -9.14 -15.62
C GLU A 54 9.34 -8.85 -16.70
N GLU A 55 9.13 -9.29 -17.92
CA GLU A 55 10.03 -9.02 -19.06
C GLU A 55 9.77 -7.65 -19.71
N ARG A 56 8.63 -7.01 -19.43
CA ARG A 56 8.35 -5.68 -19.97
C ARG A 56 9.34 -4.65 -19.46
N ILE A 57 10.12 -4.07 -20.38
CA ILE A 57 11.08 -3.00 -20.07
C ILE A 57 10.36 -1.66 -19.85
N VAL A 58 9.32 -1.39 -20.62
CA VAL A 58 8.54 -0.14 -20.54
C VAL A 58 7.09 -0.46 -20.14
N ILE A 59 6.62 0.14 -19.05
CA ILE A 59 5.23 0.07 -18.60
C ILE A 59 4.60 1.45 -18.82
N ARG A 60 3.68 1.53 -19.77
CA ARG A 60 2.99 2.80 -20.07
C ARG A 60 1.99 3.16 -18.99
N ALA A 61 1.76 4.44 -18.76
CA ALA A 61 0.81 4.92 -17.75
C ALA A 61 -0.60 4.35 -17.94
N SER A 62 -1.04 4.13 -19.19
CA SER A 62 -2.32 3.50 -19.54
C SER A 62 -2.44 2.05 -19.08
N ASP A 63 -1.31 1.36 -18.94
CA ASP A 63 -1.24 -0.08 -18.62
C ASP A 63 -1.03 -0.33 -17.11
N GLN A 64 -0.87 0.73 -16.32
CA GLN A 64 -0.64 0.64 -14.87
C GLN A 64 -1.96 0.38 -14.14
N PRO A 65 -2.13 -0.77 -13.49
CA PRO A 65 -3.32 -1.04 -12.71
C PRO A 65 -3.39 -0.13 -11.49
N PHE A 66 -4.61 0.21 -11.08
CA PHE A 66 -4.83 1.01 -9.87
C PHE A 66 -6.01 0.50 -9.06
N VAL A 67 -5.98 0.79 -7.77
CA VAL A 67 -7.08 0.55 -6.84
C VAL A 67 -7.39 1.83 -6.06
N LYS A 68 -8.67 2.06 -5.84
CA LYS A 68 -9.14 3.08 -4.90
C LYS A 68 -9.46 2.39 -3.57
N THR A 69 -8.77 2.81 -2.52
CA THR A 69 -8.92 2.22 -1.19
C THR A 69 -10.13 2.75 -0.42
N ALA A 70 -10.47 2.11 0.70
CA ALA A 70 -11.55 2.54 1.59
C ALA A 70 -11.38 3.99 2.12
N GLN A 71 -10.14 4.46 2.23
CA GLN A 71 -9.80 5.82 2.64
C GLN A 71 -9.64 6.80 1.46
N ASN A 72 -10.20 6.46 0.29
CA ASN A 72 -10.12 7.27 -0.92
C ASN A 72 -8.70 7.56 -1.43
N VAL A 73 -7.70 6.77 -1.05
CA VAL A 73 -6.36 6.83 -1.64
C VAL A 73 -6.37 6.04 -2.94
N ILE A 74 -5.81 6.63 -4.01
CA ILE A 74 -5.58 5.92 -5.27
C ILE A 74 -4.16 5.36 -5.22
N ARG A 75 -4.03 4.03 -5.27
CA ARG A 75 -2.76 3.35 -5.40
C ARG A 75 -2.63 2.81 -6.81
N ARG A 76 -1.62 3.29 -7.54
CA ARG A 76 -1.26 2.84 -8.89
C ARG A 76 0.01 2.01 -8.81
N VAL A 77 -0.07 0.76 -9.24
CA VAL A 77 1.09 -0.14 -9.29
C VAL A 77 1.89 0.17 -10.54
N LEU A 78 3.18 0.53 -10.37
CA LEU A 78 4.10 0.80 -11.46
C LEU A 78 4.83 -0.47 -11.89
N ARG A 79 5.28 -1.26 -10.91
CA ARG A 79 6.03 -2.50 -11.12
C ARG A 79 5.90 -3.40 -9.91
N GLU A 80 5.72 -4.68 -10.17
CA GLU A 80 6.00 -5.76 -9.22
C GLU A 80 7.12 -6.61 -9.81
N ASP A 81 8.23 -6.71 -9.11
CA ASP A 81 9.35 -7.55 -9.48
C ASP A 81 9.53 -8.62 -8.39
N ARG A 82 8.86 -9.75 -8.60
CA ARG A 82 8.84 -10.85 -7.62
C ARG A 82 10.21 -11.49 -7.44
N SER A 83 10.94 -11.60 -8.54
CA SER A 83 12.26 -12.23 -8.55
C SER A 83 13.26 -11.45 -7.71
N ARG A 84 13.06 -10.12 -7.59
CA ARG A 84 13.89 -9.21 -6.79
C ARG A 84 13.23 -8.77 -5.49
N GLY A 85 11.98 -9.17 -5.25
CA GLY A 85 11.22 -8.78 -4.06
C GLY A 85 10.93 -7.27 -3.99
N ILE A 86 10.74 -6.61 -5.14
CA ILE A 86 10.56 -5.16 -5.24
C ILE A 86 9.14 -4.84 -5.74
N SER A 87 8.45 -3.95 -5.04
CA SER A 87 7.19 -3.36 -5.48
C SER A 87 7.30 -1.84 -5.58
N LEU A 88 6.91 -1.27 -6.71
CA LEU A 88 6.86 0.16 -6.94
C LEU A 88 5.42 0.61 -7.17
N ALA A 89 5.02 1.67 -6.45
CA ALA A 89 3.68 2.23 -6.62
C ALA A 89 3.67 3.74 -6.41
N ILE A 90 2.75 4.41 -7.11
CA ILE A 90 2.36 5.78 -6.80
C ILE A 90 1.09 5.74 -5.96
N ASN A 91 1.10 6.48 -4.85
CA ASN A 91 -0.10 6.76 -4.08
C ASN A 91 -0.49 8.23 -4.23
N GLU A 92 -1.78 8.46 -4.47
CA GLU A 92 -2.38 9.79 -4.52
C GLU A 92 -3.36 9.90 -3.35
N TYR A 93 -3.12 10.89 -2.49
CA TYR A 93 -3.91 11.17 -1.30
C TYR A 93 -4.68 12.47 -1.53
N GLU A 94 -5.99 12.38 -1.65
CA GLU A 94 -6.85 13.57 -1.62
C GLU A 94 -6.80 14.23 -0.23
N PRO A 95 -7.22 15.50 -0.06
CA PRO A 95 -7.36 16.10 1.26
C PRO A 95 -8.12 15.20 2.23
N GLU A 96 -7.69 15.15 3.48
CA GLU A 96 -8.30 14.37 4.58
C GLU A 96 -8.34 12.85 4.33
N THR A 97 -7.42 12.30 3.49
CA THR A 97 -7.33 10.86 3.23
C THR A 97 -6.00 10.28 3.69
N GLY A 98 -5.96 8.96 3.90
CA GLY A 98 -4.77 8.28 4.41
C GLY A 98 -4.68 6.80 4.08
N SER A 99 -3.55 6.18 4.42
CA SER A 99 -3.31 4.76 4.13
C SER A 99 -4.24 3.83 4.94
N SER A 100 -4.53 4.19 6.17
CA SER A 100 -5.45 3.47 7.07
C SER A 100 -5.82 4.35 8.26
N LEU A 101 -6.87 3.95 9.01
CA LEU A 101 -7.28 4.62 10.25
C LEU A 101 -6.36 4.30 11.43
N LYS A 102 -5.74 3.12 11.42
CA LYS A 102 -4.81 2.66 12.46
C LYS A 102 -3.42 2.49 11.89
N ARG A 103 -2.40 2.57 12.76
CA ARG A 103 -1.03 2.18 12.39
C ARG A 103 -1.00 0.68 12.10
N GLY A 104 -0.33 0.30 11.04
CA GLY A 104 -0.04 -1.08 10.70
C GLY A 104 1.45 -1.35 10.68
N ALA A 105 1.81 -2.62 10.65
CA ALA A 105 3.18 -3.08 10.50
C ALA A 105 3.19 -4.35 9.64
N HIS A 106 4.27 -4.56 8.89
CA HIS A 106 4.46 -5.77 8.07
C HIS A 106 5.96 -6.05 7.87
N SER A 107 6.32 -7.19 7.30
CA SER A 107 7.71 -7.48 6.96
C SER A 107 8.19 -6.63 5.78
N GLY A 108 9.49 -6.36 5.73
CA GLY A 108 10.12 -5.67 4.62
C GLY A 108 10.71 -4.30 4.98
N PHE A 109 11.04 -3.54 3.95
CA PHE A 109 11.60 -2.19 4.05
C PHE A 109 10.90 -1.26 3.06
N GLU A 110 10.68 -0.01 3.46
CA GLU A 110 9.99 0.98 2.65
C GLU A 110 10.85 2.21 2.42
N TYR A 111 10.84 2.68 1.15
CA TYR A 111 11.29 4.01 0.77
C TYR A 111 10.09 4.79 0.25
N GLY A 112 9.83 5.94 0.83
CA GLY A 112 8.76 6.86 0.41
C GLY A 112 9.34 8.17 -0.08
N PHE A 113 9.10 8.54 -1.33
CA PHE A 113 9.51 9.81 -1.90
C PHE A 113 8.30 10.67 -2.20
N ILE A 114 8.32 11.92 -1.74
CA ILE A 114 7.22 12.86 -1.97
C ILE A 114 7.40 13.55 -3.31
N LEU A 115 6.50 13.29 -4.24
CA LEU A 115 6.50 13.91 -5.57
C LEU A 115 5.82 15.28 -5.56
N GLU A 116 4.68 15.38 -4.86
CA GLU A 116 3.88 16.61 -4.79
C GLU A 116 3.21 16.73 -3.42
N GLY A 117 3.09 17.96 -2.91
CA GLY A 117 2.37 18.28 -1.68
C GLY A 117 3.16 18.04 -0.41
N THR A 118 2.44 17.82 0.71
CA THR A 118 3.02 17.54 2.03
C THR A 118 2.26 16.38 2.64
N LEU A 119 2.96 15.28 2.93
CA LEU A 119 2.42 14.09 3.57
C LEU A 119 2.78 14.07 5.06
N THR A 120 1.82 13.75 5.90
CA THR A 120 2.07 13.47 7.31
C THR A 120 2.27 11.96 7.47
N ILE A 121 3.35 11.58 8.15
CA ILE A 121 3.72 10.20 8.43
C ILE A 121 3.85 10.03 9.94
N GLU A 122 3.13 9.08 10.48
CA GLU A 122 3.31 8.62 11.86
C GLU A 122 4.06 7.29 11.82
N LEU A 123 5.25 7.29 12.41
CA LEU A 123 6.11 6.12 12.54
C LEU A 123 6.38 5.89 14.03
N GLU A 124 5.83 4.79 14.56
CA GLU A 124 5.79 4.54 16.01
C GLU A 124 5.12 5.71 16.76
N ASN A 125 5.86 6.43 17.58
CA ASN A 125 5.36 7.56 18.36
C ASN A 125 5.84 8.93 17.82
N VAL A 126 6.45 8.95 16.63
CA VAL A 126 6.98 10.17 16.02
C VAL A 126 6.16 10.52 14.78
N THR A 127 5.78 11.79 14.67
CA THR A 127 5.08 12.33 13.50
C THR A 127 6.04 13.17 12.67
N TYR A 128 6.11 12.87 11.38
CA TYR A 128 6.90 13.60 10.40
C TYR A 128 5.98 14.30 9.40
N GLN A 129 6.36 15.50 8.97
CA GLN A 129 5.76 16.18 7.82
C GLN A 129 6.79 16.24 6.71
N LEU A 130 6.55 15.52 5.62
CA LEU A 130 7.43 15.44 4.47
C LEU A 130 6.86 16.24 3.32
N LYS A 131 7.70 17.08 2.72
CA LYS A 131 7.37 17.94 1.58
C LYS A 131 7.88 17.34 0.28
N ALA A 132 7.41 17.85 -0.86
CA ALA A 132 7.93 17.49 -2.16
C ALA A 132 9.47 17.57 -2.21
N GLY A 133 10.12 16.49 -2.65
CA GLY A 133 11.55 16.28 -2.63
C GLY A 133 12.11 15.54 -1.42
N ASP A 134 11.34 15.39 -0.35
CA ASP A 134 11.78 14.64 0.83
C ASP A 134 11.67 13.12 0.61
N LEU A 135 12.57 12.39 1.24
CA LEU A 135 12.60 10.92 1.30
C LEU A 135 12.48 10.45 2.75
N ILE A 136 11.71 9.39 2.97
CA ILE A 136 11.73 8.60 4.19
C ILE A 136 12.11 7.16 3.87
N ALA A 137 12.82 6.51 4.80
CA ALA A 137 13.21 5.11 4.68
C ALA A 137 13.14 4.45 6.06
N PHE A 138 12.47 3.28 6.15
CA PHE A 138 12.30 2.59 7.43
C PHE A 138 11.98 1.11 7.24
N GLU A 139 12.25 0.32 8.27
CA GLU A 139 11.78 -1.07 8.36
C GLU A 139 10.27 -1.10 8.55
N SER A 140 9.55 -1.82 7.69
CA SER A 140 8.09 -1.88 7.71
C SER A 140 7.50 -2.57 8.95
N LYS A 141 8.33 -3.24 9.76
CA LYS A 141 7.95 -3.79 11.08
C LYS A 141 7.62 -2.70 12.11
N ARG A 142 8.07 -1.48 11.89
CA ARG A 142 7.76 -0.34 12.75
C ARG A 142 6.33 0.12 12.47
N PRO A 143 5.43 0.19 13.48
CA PRO A 143 4.05 0.63 13.28
C PRO A 143 3.99 2.00 12.63
N HIS A 144 3.28 2.11 11.50
CA HIS A 144 3.25 3.33 10.69
C HIS A 144 1.88 3.54 10.04
N ARG A 145 1.60 4.79 9.70
CA ARG A 145 0.49 5.20 8.83
C ARG A 145 0.81 6.53 8.16
N PHE A 146 0.12 6.81 7.06
CA PHE A 146 0.30 8.01 6.26
C PHE A 146 -1.04 8.69 6.04
N TRP A 147 -1.06 10.03 6.05
CA TRP A 147 -2.26 10.78 5.67
C TRP A 147 -1.94 12.18 5.17
N ASN A 148 -2.88 12.70 4.40
CA ASN A 148 -2.88 14.06 3.92
C ASN A 148 -3.86 14.89 4.75
N ASN A 149 -3.36 15.70 5.67
CA ASN A 149 -4.14 16.66 6.45
C ASN A 149 -4.09 18.09 5.87
N GLY A 150 -3.59 18.24 4.65
CA GLY A 150 -3.54 19.49 3.92
C GLY A 150 -4.75 19.70 2.98
N ALA A 151 -4.85 20.89 2.41
CA ALA A 151 -5.93 21.27 1.49
C ALA A 151 -5.67 20.87 0.02
N LYS A 152 -4.48 20.36 -0.30
CA LYS A 152 -4.08 19.97 -1.66
C LYS A 152 -3.78 18.48 -1.72
N ARG A 153 -4.00 17.88 -2.90
CA ARG A 153 -3.62 16.50 -3.17
C ARG A 153 -2.11 16.30 -2.96
N VAL A 154 -1.76 15.14 -2.41
CA VAL A 154 -0.38 14.68 -2.25
C VAL A 154 -0.13 13.49 -3.16
N LYS A 155 1.03 13.47 -3.80
CA LYS A 155 1.47 12.36 -4.65
C LYS A 155 2.82 11.85 -4.17
N THR A 156 2.93 10.54 -4.05
CA THR A 156 4.14 9.89 -3.52
C THR A 156 4.55 8.72 -4.39
N LEU A 157 5.84 8.43 -4.44
CA LEU A 157 6.39 7.17 -4.94
C LEU A 157 6.80 6.30 -3.76
N TRP A 158 6.33 5.07 -3.73
CA TRP A 158 6.73 4.06 -2.75
C TRP A 158 7.47 2.93 -3.42
N ILE A 159 8.59 2.54 -2.81
CA ILE A 159 9.38 1.36 -3.16
C ILE A 159 9.39 0.48 -1.94
N ASN A 160 8.77 -0.69 -2.05
CA ASN A 160 8.70 -1.67 -0.99
C ASN A 160 9.62 -2.84 -1.34
N LEU A 161 10.49 -3.19 -0.42
CA LEU A 161 11.33 -4.38 -0.50
C LEU A 161 10.74 -5.47 0.38
N LYS A 162 10.58 -6.68 -0.17
CA LYS A 162 10.12 -7.83 0.61
C LYS A 162 11.19 -8.16 1.67
N GLY A 163 10.77 -8.34 2.90
CA GLY A 163 11.62 -8.90 3.95
C GLY A 163 11.77 -10.41 3.79
N ASP A 164 12.88 -10.91 4.25
CA ASP A 164 13.15 -12.36 4.40
C ASP A 164 12.18 -12.99 5.40
#